data_55fda785aad37bd47c01e13a39156221
#
_entry.id   55fda785aad37bd47c01e13a39156221
#
_cell.length_a   1.000
_cell.length_b   1.000
_cell.length_c   1.000
_cell.angle_alpha   90.00
_cell.angle_beta   90.00
_cell.angle_gamma   90.00
#
_symmetry.space_group_name_H-M   'P 1'
#
loop_
_entity.id
_entity.type
_entity.pdbx_description
1 polymer ?
#
loop_
_entity_poly.entity_id
_entity_poly.type
_entity_poly.pdbx_seq_one_letter_code
_entity_poly.pdbx_strand_id
1 'polypeptide(L)'
;MLGRIIEKVAGNSWEHEIESRIIQPLDLKDTTCATDENKKEVAVPGYLKTSDGYLSLLEHPWYSQVSASVAWAAGGIGSSASDLMTFASAIFDGKLVSKETLELMSQPVGTGGDGRAWGLGGGVMKVDGHKAFAMGGDTPGYHAFFIGTLDGRFIVTALVNSEGNVISPSLAALRIISQ
;
A
#
# COMPACT_ATOMS: atom_id res chain seq x y z
N MET A 1 12.46 -1.23 -10.73
CA MET A 1 13.46 -2.33 -10.80
C MET A 1 12.84 -3.67 -10.39
N LEU A 2 12.23 -3.81 -9.20
CA LEU A 2 11.66 -5.09 -8.73
C LEU A 2 10.61 -5.69 -9.69
N GLY A 3 9.72 -4.90 -10.27
CA GLY A 3 8.77 -5.39 -11.28
C GLY A 3 9.45 -6.08 -12.46
N ARG A 4 10.55 -5.53 -12.97
CA ARG A 4 11.32 -6.16 -14.05
C ARG A 4 12.01 -7.46 -13.63
N ILE A 5 12.39 -7.57 -12.36
CA ILE A 5 12.93 -8.83 -11.80
C ILE A 5 11.83 -9.89 -11.75
N ILE A 6 10.63 -9.50 -11.28
CA ILE A 6 9.45 -10.39 -11.25
C ILE A 6 9.18 -10.91 -12.65
N GLU A 7 9.03 -10.04 -13.65
CA GLU A 7 8.77 -10.44 -15.03
C GLU A 7 9.86 -11.39 -15.59
N LYS A 8 11.12 -11.09 -15.31
CA LYS A 8 12.24 -11.92 -15.78
C LYS A 8 12.27 -13.31 -15.15
N VAL A 9 11.93 -13.40 -13.89
CA VAL A 9 11.96 -14.67 -13.12
C VAL A 9 10.70 -15.50 -13.38
N ALA A 10 9.54 -14.86 -13.40
CA ALA A 10 8.25 -15.54 -13.56
C ALA A 10 7.91 -15.85 -15.02
N GLY A 11 8.44 -15.08 -15.98
CA GLY A 11 8.12 -15.22 -17.40
C GLY A 11 6.76 -14.61 -17.79
N ASN A 12 6.10 -13.93 -16.87
CA ASN A 12 4.80 -13.27 -17.05
C ASN A 12 4.92 -11.78 -16.72
N SER A 13 3.91 -10.97 -17.03
CA SER A 13 3.87 -9.58 -16.59
C SER A 13 3.74 -9.50 -15.07
N TRP A 14 4.18 -8.40 -14.45
CA TRP A 14 4.07 -8.19 -13.01
C TRP A 14 2.59 -8.12 -12.58
N GLU A 15 1.71 -7.57 -13.43
CA GLU A 15 0.27 -7.52 -13.21
C GLU A 15 -0.30 -8.93 -13.10
N HIS A 16 0.08 -9.83 -14.02
CA HIS A 16 -0.35 -11.22 -13.97
C HIS A 16 0.09 -11.92 -12.69
N GLU A 17 1.33 -11.66 -12.22
CA GLU A 17 1.82 -12.25 -10.98
C GLU A 17 1.09 -11.72 -9.74
N ILE A 18 0.76 -10.42 -9.69
CA ILE A 18 -0.06 -9.84 -8.63
C ILE A 18 -1.47 -10.42 -8.66
N GLU A 19 -2.09 -10.48 -9.83
CA GLU A 19 -3.43 -11.02 -10.02
C GLU A 19 -3.53 -12.47 -9.55
N SER A 20 -2.65 -13.34 -10.07
CA SER A 20 -2.72 -14.79 -9.83
C SER A 20 -2.24 -15.21 -8.45
N ARG A 21 -1.31 -14.48 -7.82
CA ARG A 21 -0.72 -14.86 -6.54
C ARG A 21 -1.28 -14.11 -5.33
N ILE A 22 -1.93 -12.97 -5.55
CA ILE A 22 -2.42 -12.11 -4.45
C ILE A 22 -3.91 -11.86 -4.60
N ILE A 23 -4.36 -11.22 -5.70
CA ILE A 23 -5.73 -10.75 -5.84
C ILE A 23 -6.72 -11.92 -5.83
N GLN A 24 -6.53 -12.89 -6.72
CA GLN A 24 -7.42 -14.03 -6.84
C GLN A 24 -7.41 -14.94 -5.60
N PRO A 25 -6.25 -15.36 -5.04
CA PRO A 25 -6.22 -16.23 -3.87
C PRO A 25 -6.83 -15.60 -2.61
N LEU A 26 -6.79 -14.27 -2.49
CA LEU A 26 -7.36 -13.54 -1.36
C LEU A 26 -8.78 -13.02 -1.63
N ASP A 27 -9.34 -13.26 -2.81
CA ASP A 27 -10.67 -12.77 -3.26
C ASP A 27 -10.81 -11.24 -3.09
N LEU A 28 -9.79 -10.47 -3.49
CA LEU A 28 -9.77 -9.01 -3.41
C LEU A 28 -10.58 -8.42 -4.57
N LYS A 29 -11.85 -8.11 -4.31
CA LYS A 29 -12.82 -7.75 -5.38
C LYS A 29 -12.68 -6.33 -5.88
N ASP A 30 -12.17 -5.44 -5.02
CA ASP A 30 -12.00 -4.01 -5.30
C ASP A 30 -10.53 -3.66 -5.53
N THR A 31 -9.68 -4.66 -5.81
CA THR A 31 -8.25 -4.47 -6.05
C THR A 31 -7.90 -4.81 -7.48
N THR A 32 -7.20 -3.91 -8.16
CA THR A 32 -6.77 -4.12 -9.54
C THR A 32 -5.46 -3.39 -9.82
N CYS A 33 -4.68 -3.91 -10.78
CA CYS A 33 -3.57 -3.17 -11.34
C CYS A 33 -4.11 -2.10 -12.31
N ALA A 34 -3.73 -0.84 -12.07
CA ALA A 34 -4.18 0.27 -12.90
C ALA A 34 -3.50 0.24 -14.28
N THR A 35 -4.31 0.23 -15.33
CA THR A 35 -3.90 0.32 -16.72
C THR A 35 -4.53 1.54 -17.38
N ASP A 36 -4.09 1.91 -18.58
CA ASP A 36 -4.70 3.02 -19.32
C ASP A 36 -6.15 2.70 -19.73
N GLU A 37 -6.50 1.42 -19.84
CA GLU A 37 -7.83 0.96 -20.18
C GLU A 37 -8.81 1.10 -19.00
N ASN A 38 -8.37 0.78 -17.77
CA ASN A 38 -9.24 0.74 -16.59
C ASN A 38 -9.10 1.95 -15.63
N LYS A 39 -8.18 2.90 -15.89
CA LYS A 39 -7.87 4.00 -14.96
C LYS A 39 -9.05 4.87 -14.54
N LYS A 40 -10.11 4.95 -15.37
CA LYS A 40 -11.31 5.72 -15.09
C LYS A 40 -12.29 5.00 -14.16
N GLU A 41 -12.18 3.68 -14.07
CA GLU A 41 -13.08 2.81 -13.31
C GLU A 41 -12.53 2.48 -11.92
N VAL A 42 -11.22 2.63 -11.74
CA VAL A 42 -10.48 2.11 -10.59
C VAL A 42 -10.62 2.96 -9.34
N ALA A 43 -11.05 4.22 -9.44
CA ALA A 43 -10.92 5.08 -8.27
C ALA A 43 -12.03 6.09 -8.07
N VAL A 44 -12.42 6.26 -6.82
CA VAL A 44 -13.00 7.52 -6.33
C VAL A 44 -12.06 8.66 -6.74
N PRO A 45 -12.57 9.80 -7.26
CA PRO A 45 -11.70 10.91 -7.66
C PRO A 45 -10.74 11.34 -6.56
N GLY A 46 -9.46 11.46 -6.90
CA GLY A 46 -8.46 12.04 -6.02
C GLY A 46 -8.49 13.56 -6.08
N TYR A 47 -8.05 14.21 -5.03
CA TYR A 47 -8.06 15.67 -4.90
C TYR A 47 -6.69 16.21 -4.55
N LEU A 48 -6.27 17.24 -5.27
CA LEU A 48 -5.08 18.03 -4.95
C LEU A 48 -5.48 19.28 -4.16
N LYS A 49 -4.74 19.61 -3.13
CA LYS A 49 -4.90 20.84 -2.39
C LYS A 49 -4.32 22.00 -3.20
N THR A 50 -5.07 23.07 -3.35
CA THR A 50 -4.68 24.33 -4.01
C THR A 50 -4.82 25.50 -3.05
N SER A 51 -4.39 26.70 -3.47
CA SER A 51 -4.64 27.94 -2.70
C SER A 51 -6.12 28.20 -2.48
N ASP A 52 -6.97 27.79 -3.42
CA ASP A 52 -8.40 28.11 -3.47
C ASP A 52 -9.30 26.94 -3.00
N GLY A 53 -8.70 25.86 -2.47
CA GLY A 53 -9.41 24.69 -1.99
C GLY A 53 -8.87 23.39 -2.55
N TYR A 54 -9.75 22.50 -3.01
CA TYR A 54 -9.39 21.21 -3.59
C TYR A 54 -9.78 21.16 -5.06
N LEU A 55 -8.87 20.68 -5.89
CA LEU A 55 -9.08 20.40 -7.31
C LEU A 55 -9.19 18.90 -7.54
N SER A 56 -10.25 18.46 -8.19
CA SER A 56 -10.40 17.08 -8.63
C SER A 56 -9.34 16.73 -9.67
N LEU A 57 -8.67 15.58 -9.50
CA LEU A 57 -7.73 15.09 -10.50
C LEU A 57 -8.38 14.80 -11.85
N LEU A 58 -9.67 14.43 -11.86
CA LEU A 58 -10.41 14.19 -13.11
C LEU A 58 -10.56 15.48 -13.94
N GLU A 59 -10.57 16.65 -13.30
CA GLU A 59 -10.68 17.97 -13.94
C GLU A 59 -9.30 18.54 -14.29
N HIS A 60 -8.22 17.94 -13.77
CA HIS A 60 -6.88 18.45 -14.01
C HIS A 60 -6.36 18.02 -15.39
N PRO A 61 -6.00 18.96 -16.28
CA PRO A 61 -5.58 18.63 -17.65
C PRO A 61 -4.37 17.69 -17.72
N TRP A 62 -3.46 17.81 -16.76
CA TRP A 62 -2.29 16.93 -16.67
C TRP A 62 -2.68 15.47 -16.35
N TYR A 63 -3.61 15.25 -15.41
CA TYR A 63 -3.97 13.90 -14.98
C TYR A 63 -4.65 13.10 -16.11
N SER A 64 -5.45 13.76 -16.93
CA SER A 64 -6.09 13.10 -18.08
C SER A 64 -5.08 12.63 -19.15
N GLN A 65 -3.88 13.22 -19.15
CA GLN A 65 -2.80 12.92 -20.11
C GLN A 65 -1.75 11.97 -19.55
N VAL A 66 -1.72 11.76 -18.22
CA VAL A 66 -0.76 10.84 -17.60
C VAL A 66 -1.27 9.41 -17.71
N SER A 67 -0.45 8.55 -18.29
CA SER A 67 -0.72 7.12 -18.34
C SER A 67 -0.77 6.52 -16.93
N ALA A 68 -1.72 5.64 -16.67
CA ALA A 68 -1.77 4.87 -15.44
C ALA A 68 -0.49 4.02 -15.25
N SER A 69 0.18 3.70 -16.35
CA SER A 69 1.45 2.96 -16.35
C SER A 69 2.64 3.73 -15.75
N VAL A 70 2.53 5.04 -15.53
CA VAL A 70 3.63 5.84 -14.94
C VAL A 70 4.03 5.33 -13.56
N ALA A 71 3.07 4.99 -12.72
CA ALA A 71 3.36 4.38 -11.42
C ALA A 71 3.81 2.92 -11.54
N TRP A 72 3.28 2.19 -12.51
CA TRP A 72 3.60 0.80 -12.81
C TRP A 72 3.74 -0.03 -11.52
N ALA A 73 4.74 -0.90 -11.41
CA ALA A 73 5.02 -1.71 -10.23
C ALA A 73 5.51 -0.91 -8.98
N ALA A 74 5.53 0.42 -9.06
CA ALA A 74 5.92 1.29 -7.95
C ALA A 74 4.71 1.95 -7.23
N GLY A 75 3.48 1.70 -7.69
CA GLY A 75 2.28 2.31 -7.08
C GLY A 75 1.02 2.19 -7.93
N GLY A 76 1.05 1.43 -9.03
CA GLY A 76 -0.07 1.28 -9.95
C GLY A 76 -1.10 0.24 -9.51
N ILE A 77 -1.44 0.16 -8.23
CA ILE A 77 -2.51 -0.71 -7.72
C ILE A 77 -3.57 0.16 -7.08
N GLY A 78 -4.82 0.02 -7.55
CA GLY A 78 -6.00 0.57 -6.89
C GLY A 78 -6.63 -0.48 -5.97
N SER A 79 -7.13 -0.06 -4.81
CA SER A 79 -7.73 -0.96 -3.82
C SER A 79 -8.75 -0.25 -2.93
N SER A 80 -9.59 -1.02 -2.24
CA SER A 80 -10.44 -0.55 -1.15
C SER A 80 -9.77 -0.74 0.21
N ALA A 81 -10.27 -0.05 1.24
CA ALA A 81 -9.78 -0.23 2.61
C ALA A 81 -10.04 -1.66 3.12
N SER A 82 -11.13 -2.29 2.69
CA SER A 82 -11.48 -3.67 3.01
C SER A 82 -10.47 -4.66 2.43
N ASP A 83 -10.16 -4.51 1.15
CA ASP A 83 -9.20 -5.37 0.47
C ASP A 83 -7.78 -5.18 1.01
N LEU A 84 -7.40 -3.92 1.30
CA LEU A 84 -6.13 -3.63 1.94
C LEU A 84 -6.02 -4.29 3.33
N MET A 85 -7.13 -4.32 4.11
CA MET A 85 -7.19 -5.03 5.38
C MET A 85 -7.02 -6.53 5.18
N THR A 86 -7.69 -7.12 4.19
CA THR A 86 -7.58 -8.54 3.86
C THR A 86 -6.14 -8.90 3.45
N PHE A 87 -5.52 -8.08 2.61
CA PHE A 87 -4.13 -8.23 2.21
C PHE A 87 -3.17 -8.13 3.40
N ALA A 88 -3.31 -7.09 4.24
CA ALA A 88 -2.48 -6.92 5.42
C ALA A 88 -2.62 -8.09 6.38
N SER A 89 -3.85 -8.54 6.67
CA SER A 89 -4.12 -9.71 7.51
C SER A 89 -3.44 -10.97 6.95
N ALA A 90 -3.49 -11.17 5.64
CA ALA A 90 -2.87 -12.34 4.99
C ALA A 90 -1.33 -12.36 5.13
N ILE A 91 -0.69 -11.19 5.22
CA ILE A 91 0.75 -11.08 5.53
C ILE A 91 1.01 -11.55 6.97
N PHE A 92 0.29 -10.98 7.95
CA PHE A 92 0.51 -11.27 9.36
C PHE A 92 0.06 -12.67 9.78
N ASP A 93 -0.94 -13.23 9.10
CA ASP A 93 -1.44 -14.60 9.32
C ASP A 93 -0.54 -15.69 8.70
N GLY A 94 0.47 -15.30 7.91
CA GLY A 94 1.36 -16.26 7.25
C GLY A 94 0.78 -16.89 5.97
N LYS A 95 -0.27 -16.30 5.39
CA LYS A 95 -0.91 -16.80 4.15
C LYS A 95 -0.15 -16.40 2.88
N LEU A 96 0.44 -15.21 2.86
CA LEU A 96 1.22 -14.71 1.71
C LEU A 96 2.71 -14.96 1.88
N VAL A 97 3.22 -14.81 3.09
CA VAL A 97 4.62 -15.07 3.45
C VAL A 97 4.64 -15.84 4.77
N SER A 98 5.59 -16.74 4.95
CA SER A 98 5.69 -17.47 6.22
C SER A 98 6.03 -16.50 7.39
N LYS A 99 5.77 -16.92 8.63
CA LYS A 99 6.11 -16.11 9.80
C LYS A 99 7.60 -15.83 9.90
N GLU A 100 8.43 -16.81 9.55
CA GLU A 100 9.89 -16.67 9.49
C GLU A 100 10.29 -15.65 8.44
N THR A 101 9.61 -15.63 7.29
CA THR A 101 9.83 -14.63 6.23
C THR A 101 9.39 -13.25 6.71
N LEU A 102 8.25 -13.12 7.40
CA LEU A 102 7.80 -11.85 7.97
C LEU A 102 8.77 -11.32 9.03
N GLU A 103 9.31 -12.20 9.88
CA GLU A 103 10.36 -11.85 10.84
C GLU A 103 11.61 -11.33 10.13
N LEU A 104 12.05 -11.98 9.06
CA LEU A 104 13.17 -11.54 8.25
C LEU A 104 12.89 -10.17 7.58
N MET A 105 11.69 -10.00 7.00
CA MET A 105 11.25 -8.72 6.42
C MET A 105 11.24 -7.59 7.45
N SER A 106 10.99 -7.92 8.73
CA SER A 106 10.89 -6.97 9.84
C SER A 106 12.23 -6.70 10.54
N GLN A 107 13.33 -7.24 10.03
CA GLN A 107 14.67 -6.89 10.52
C GLN A 107 15.12 -5.57 9.87
N PRO A 108 15.56 -4.58 10.66
CA PRO A 108 16.09 -3.34 10.09
C PRO A 108 17.33 -3.60 9.24
N VAL A 109 17.26 -3.20 7.97
CA VAL A 109 18.39 -3.25 7.02
C VAL A 109 18.97 -1.87 6.73
N GLY A 110 18.31 -0.81 7.22
CA GLY A 110 18.73 0.57 7.05
C GLY A 110 17.75 1.54 7.68
N THR A 111 18.09 2.82 7.60
CA THR A 111 17.21 3.92 8.00
C THR A 111 16.85 4.77 6.79
N GLY A 112 15.59 5.16 6.68
CA GLY A 112 15.13 6.11 5.67
C GLY A 112 15.69 7.52 5.94
N GLY A 113 15.51 8.42 4.98
CA GLY A 113 15.91 9.83 5.12
C GLY A 113 15.21 10.57 6.25
N ASP A 114 14.12 10.02 6.77
CA ASP A 114 13.35 10.49 7.93
C ASP A 114 13.77 9.83 9.26
N GLY A 115 14.82 9.04 9.25
CA GLY A 115 15.34 8.32 10.42
C GLY A 115 14.55 7.07 10.84
N ARG A 116 13.49 6.71 10.10
CA ARG A 116 12.73 5.49 10.36
C ARG A 116 13.50 4.26 9.92
N ALA A 117 13.40 3.18 10.70
CA ALA A 117 13.99 1.90 10.34
C ALA A 117 13.21 1.26 9.19
N TRP A 118 13.93 0.70 8.23
CA TRP A 118 13.36 -0.03 7.09
C TRP A 118 13.85 -1.46 7.09
N GLY A 119 12.89 -2.37 6.91
CA GLY A 119 13.12 -3.77 6.63
C GLY A 119 13.00 -4.08 5.14
N LEU A 120 12.74 -5.34 4.79
CA LEU A 120 12.52 -5.74 3.40
C LEU A 120 11.06 -5.50 3.02
N GLY A 121 10.82 -4.45 2.22
CA GLY A 121 9.50 -4.12 1.70
C GLY A 121 8.60 -3.29 2.63
N GLY A 122 9.09 -2.80 3.78
CA GLY A 122 8.29 -1.96 4.66
C GLY A 122 9.07 -1.34 5.81
N GLY A 123 8.43 -0.41 6.50
CA GLY A 123 8.94 0.22 7.70
C GLY A 123 8.81 -0.69 8.92
N VAL A 124 9.78 -0.61 9.82
CA VAL A 124 9.83 -1.37 11.07
C VAL A 124 9.85 -0.40 12.24
N MET A 125 8.97 -0.62 13.21
CA MET A 125 8.87 0.27 14.37
C MET A 125 8.38 -0.47 15.61
N LYS A 126 8.37 0.24 16.75
CA LYS A 126 7.69 -0.18 17.97
C LYS A 126 6.54 0.78 18.26
N VAL A 127 5.38 0.25 18.58
CA VAL A 127 4.21 1.00 19.02
C VAL A 127 3.78 0.40 20.35
N ASP A 128 3.90 1.18 21.43
CA ASP A 128 3.56 0.80 22.82
C ASP A 128 4.11 -0.58 23.24
N GLY A 129 5.37 -0.83 22.88
CA GLY A 129 6.08 -2.08 23.19
C GLY A 129 5.93 -3.19 22.15
N HIS A 130 4.92 -3.15 21.29
CA HIS A 130 4.71 -4.11 20.21
C HIS A 130 5.63 -3.80 19.01
N LYS A 131 6.31 -4.82 18.50
CA LYS A 131 6.96 -4.72 17.19
C LYS A 131 5.89 -4.67 16.12
N ALA A 132 6.04 -3.72 15.19
CA ALA A 132 5.10 -3.50 14.10
C ALA A 132 5.83 -3.39 12.76
N PHE A 133 5.16 -3.86 11.71
CA PHE A 133 5.57 -3.70 10.32
C PHE A 133 4.51 -2.87 9.60
N ALA A 134 4.95 -1.93 8.78
CA ALA A 134 4.09 -0.99 8.11
C ALA A 134 4.53 -0.72 6.68
N MET A 135 3.58 -0.46 5.80
CA MET A 135 3.85 0.04 4.46
C MET A 135 2.84 1.12 4.09
N GLY A 136 3.29 2.10 3.37
CA GLY A 136 2.44 3.15 2.83
C GLY A 136 3.03 3.71 1.56
N GLY A 137 2.25 4.49 0.88
CA GLY A 137 2.64 5.16 -0.35
C GLY A 137 1.74 6.32 -0.67
N ASP A 138 2.27 7.19 -1.51
CA ASP A 138 1.63 8.41 -1.94
C ASP A 138 1.70 8.49 -3.47
N THR A 139 0.55 8.75 -4.07
CA THR A 139 0.44 9.16 -5.46
C THR A 139 -0.35 10.48 -5.49
N PRO A 140 -0.26 11.29 -6.55
CA PRO A 140 -1.02 12.52 -6.61
C PRO A 140 -2.51 12.29 -6.26
N GLY A 141 -3.00 12.96 -5.21
CA GLY A 141 -4.38 12.89 -4.75
C GLY A 141 -4.78 11.61 -4.00
N TYR A 142 -3.84 10.72 -3.67
CA TYR A 142 -4.14 9.50 -2.92
C TYR A 142 -3.00 9.17 -1.96
N HIS A 143 -3.36 8.72 -0.76
CA HIS A 143 -2.44 8.17 0.22
C HIS A 143 -2.99 6.85 0.75
N ALA A 144 -2.11 5.86 0.89
CA ALA A 144 -2.44 4.56 1.43
C ALA A 144 -1.46 4.20 2.55
N PHE A 145 -1.94 3.51 3.58
CA PHE A 145 -1.11 3.03 4.66
C PHE A 145 -1.73 1.81 5.33
N PHE A 146 -0.90 0.86 5.68
CA PHE A 146 -1.25 -0.14 6.67
C PHE A 146 -0.14 -0.32 7.70
N ILE A 147 -0.51 -0.72 8.89
CA ILE A 147 0.39 -1.11 9.97
C ILE A 147 -0.23 -2.25 10.76
N GLY A 148 0.58 -3.23 11.13
CA GLY A 148 0.15 -4.31 12.01
C GLY A 148 1.24 -4.73 12.97
N THR A 149 0.84 -5.24 14.14
CA THR A 149 1.76 -5.89 15.07
C THR A 149 2.23 -7.22 14.48
N LEU A 150 3.48 -7.61 14.71
CA LEU A 150 4.05 -8.82 14.08
C LEU A 150 3.35 -10.12 14.52
N ASP A 151 2.66 -10.11 15.65
CA ASP A 151 1.81 -11.22 16.10
C ASP A 151 0.44 -11.26 15.40
N GLY A 152 0.14 -10.28 14.53
CA GLY A 152 -1.09 -10.20 13.76
C GLY A 152 -2.34 -9.82 14.57
N ARG A 153 -2.21 -9.49 15.85
CA ARG A 153 -3.36 -9.21 16.72
C ARG A 153 -4.06 -7.89 16.41
N PHE A 154 -3.30 -6.89 16.00
CA PHE A 154 -3.81 -5.55 15.73
C PHE A 154 -3.31 -5.07 14.38
N ILE A 155 -4.24 -4.69 13.52
CA ILE A 155 -3.96 -4.19 12.18
C ILE A 155 -4.82 -2.94 11.95
N VAL A 156 -4.23 -1.93 11.35
CA VAL A 156 -4.91 -0.71 10.92
C VAL A 156 -4.59 -0.45 9.47
N THR A 157 -5.61 -0.15 8.66
CA THR A 157 -5.48 0.31 7.29
C THR A 157 -6.13 1.68 7.13
N ALA A 158 -5.55 2.54 6.31
CA ALA A 158 -6.09 3.85 6.00
C ALA A 158 -5.86 4.22 4.54
N LEU A 159 -6.89 4.73 3.90
CA LEU A 159 -6.86 5.27 2.55
C LEU A 159 -7.45 6.68 2.58
N VAL A 160 -6.83 7.59 1.85
CA VAL A 160 -7.34 8.96 1.66
C VAL A 160 -7.22 9.32 0.19
N ASN A 161 -8.28 9.89 -0.36
CA ASN A 161 -8.35 10.37 -1.75
C ASN A 161 -8.12 11.89 -1.88
N SER A 162 -7.33 12.46 -1.00
CA SER A 162 -6.90 13.85 -1.03
C SER A 162 -5.54 13.98 -0.36
N GLU A 163 -4.89 15.12 -0.50
CA GLU A 163 -3.71 15.39 0.31
C GLU A 163 -4.07 15.37 1.80
N GLY A 164 -3.33 14.57 2.57
CA GLY A 164 -3.58 14.36 3.99
C GLY A 164 -2.55 13.46 4.65
N ASN A 165 -2.69 13.28 5.93
CA ASN A 165 -1.82 12.41 6.73
C ASN A 165 -2.57 11.14 7.13
N VAL A 166 -2.19 10.01 6.60
CA VAL A 166 -2.73 8.68 6.97
C VAL A 166 -1.92 7.99 8.07
N ILE A 167 -0.66 8.38 8.26
CA ILE A 167 0.26 7.70 9.18
C ILE A 167 -0.09 8.01 10.63
N SER A 168 -0.19 9.30 10.99
CA SER A 168 -0.44 9.71 12.38
C SER A 168 -1.77 9.18 12.94
N PRO A 169 -2.92 9.28 12.25
CA PRO A 169 -4.16 8.70 12.72
C PRO A 169 -4.10 7.16 12.80
N SER A 170 -3.41 6.48 11.88
CA SER A 170 -3.25 5.03 11.94
C SER A 170 -2.41 4.58 13.13
N LEU A 171 -1.34 5.31 13.46
CA LEU A 171 -0.54 5.05 14.65
C LEU A 171 -1.33 5.31 15.94
N ALA A 172 -2.15 6.37 15.97
CA ALA A 172 -3.02 6.65 17.11
C ALA A 172 -4.08 5.55 17.29
N ALA A 173 -4.71 5.12 16.20
CA ALA A 173 -5.67 4.01 16.23
C ALA A 173 -5.01 2.71 16.74
N LEU A 174 -3.83 2.36 16.23
CA LEU A 174 -3.11 1.16 16.68
C LEU A 174 -2.82 1.22 18.18
N ARG A 175 -2.38 2.37 18.71
CA ARG A 175 -2.16 2.56 20.15
C ARG A 175 -3.40 2.34 20.99
N ILE A 176 -4.55 2.83 20.51
CA ILE A 176 -5.83 2.69 21.23
C ILE A 176 -6.26 1.23 21.30
N ILE A 177 -6.19 0.49 20.18
CA ILE A 177 -6.67 -0.90 20.11
C ILE A 177 -5.69 -1.91 20.72
N SER A 178 -4.42 -1.54 20.95
CA SER A 178 -3.38 -2.43 21.49
C SER A 178 -3.21 -2.33 23.02
N GLN A 179 -3.99 -1.48 23.69
CA GLN A 179 -4.06 -1.39 25.17
C GLN A 179 -4.87 -2.56 25.75
#